data_553e3f4eadf999025a4b2c5e83fb5653
#
_entry.id   553e3f4eadf999025a4b2c5e83fb5653
#
_cell.length_a   1.000
_cell.length_b   1.000
_cell.length_c   1.000
_cell.angle_alpha   90.00
_cell.angle_beta   90.00
_cell.angle_gamma   90.00
#
_symmetry.space_group_name_H-M   'P 1'
#
loop_
_entity.id
_entity.type
_entity.pdbx_description
1 polymer ?
#
loop_
_entity_poly.entity_id
_entity_poly.type
_entity_poly.pdbx_seq_one_letter_code
_entity_poly.pdbx_strand_id
1 'polypeptide(L)'
;MNVDLNKIQLKDLLSELIQTPSVNPDGDPGTSSENTGEKKMAMKVGGIFENIGAEVSYDEVEPDRPNVIAKFPGSDNKPQILLAPHLDTVGVGGMTIEPFGGIQRDGKIYGRGASDTKGTMAAMIWALNRIGKKKIKDLGIGVTFVGFMGEETGQPGSNHFAKKYHREYDFALVGEPTNNNIVSRHKGTLWITLECKGKPAHGSTPERGENAISKMATLVNWLDKDFRTLLKSKEYHNELLGFPTLNIGRISGGTRTNIVADQCTIEIDFRLTPELSTTQAYKKLEELLDKNGFTDVVMMTKLTCEPLHTPDSNEYIQKLINLDSRPEIVGAPWFCDAAVLSSMGGIPSVAAGPGSIDQAHTHDEWISEKDLESGADFYEDFLLSASS
;
A
#
# COMPACT_ATOMS: atom_id res chain seq x y z
N MET A 1 -26.72 -4.62 7.69
CA MET A 1 -27.38 -3.97 8.86
C MET A 1 -26.72 -2.61 9.04
N ASN A 2 -27.51 -1.54 9.21
CA ASN A 2 -26.94 -0.21 9.43
C ASN A 2 -26.36 -0.12 10.84
N VAL A 3 -25.07 0.18 10.93
CA VAL A 3 -24.38 0.39 12.22
C VAL A 3 -24.77 1.77 12.77
N ASP A 4 -25.31 1.82 13.98
CA ASP A 4 -25.61 3.08 14.68
C ASP A 4 -24.45 3.41 15.63
N LEU A 5 -23.53 4.27 15.18
CA LEU A 5 -22.32 4.64 15.91
C LEU A 5 -22.59 5.29 17.28
N ASN A 6 -23.83 5.76 17.54
CA ASN A 6 -24.20 6.32 18.85
C ASN A 6 -24.50 5.26 19.89
N LYS A 7 -24.59 3.98 19.49
CA LYS A 7 -24.97 2.87 20.37
C LYS A 7 -23.86 1.84 20.62
N ILE A 8 -22.73 2.01 19.97
CA ILE A 8 -21.58 1.09 20.05
C ILE A 8 -20.32 1.85 20.48
N GLN A 9 -19.26 1.12 20.79
CA GLN A 9 -17.92 1.67 21.03
C GLN A 9 -17.06 1.53 19.78
N LEU A 10 -15.95 2.28 19.69
CA LEU A 10 -15.02 2.20 18.57
C LEU A 10 -14.51 0.78 18.30
N LYS A 11 -14.19 0.02 19.36
CA LYS A 11 -13.77 -1.37 19.25
C LYS A 11 -14.85 -2.29 18.66
N ASP A 12 -16.13 -2.00 18.90
CA ASP A 12 -17.24 -2.76 18.33
C ASP A 12 -17.36 -2.47 16.82
N LEU A 13 -17.18 -1.21 16.41
CA LEU A 13 -17.09 -0.84 15.00
C LEU A 13 -15.97 -1.62 14.30
N LEU A 14 -14.76 -1.65 14.88
CA LEU A 14 -13.66 -2.42 14.30
C LEU A 14 -14.00 -3.91 14.23
N SER A 15 -14.57 -4.49 15.28
CA SER A 15 -15.00 -5.90 15.26
C SER A 15 -15.99 -6.17 14.13
N GLU A 16 -16.95 -5.27 13.89
CA GLU A 16 -17.90 -5.41 12.77
C GLU A 16 -17.24 -5.27 11.40
N LEU A 17 -16.23 -4.41 11.24
CA LEU A 17 -15.47 -4.32 10.00
C LEU A 17 -14.64 -5.59 9.76
N ILE A 18 -14.00 -6.16 10.80
CA ILE A 18 -13.27 -7.43 10.69
C ILE A 18 -14.22 -8.57 10.30
N GLN A 19 -15.42 -8.63 10.89
CA GLN A 19 -16.47 -9.61 10.59
C GLN A 19 -17.08 -9.44 9.19
N THR A 20 -16.65 -8.43 8.44
CA THR A 20 -16.98 -8.25 7.03
C THR A 20 -15.74 -8.61 6.20
N PRO A 21 -15.59 -9.86 5.74
CA PRO A 21 -14.42 -10.26 4.95
C PRO A 21 -14.29 -9.44 3.67
N SER A 22 -13.04 -9.11 3.33
CA SER A 22 -12.68 -8.37 2.11
C SER A 22 -11.28 -8.77 1.63
N VAL A 23 -10.99 -10.07 1.65
CA VAL A 23 -9.70 -10.59 1.19
C VAL A 23 -9.52 -10.28 -0.29
N ASN A 24 -8.36 -9.76 -0.66
CA ASN A 24 -8.04 -9.47 -2.05
C ASN A 24 -8.05 -10.76 -2.89
N PRO A 25 -8.86 -10.85 -3.96
CA PRO A 25 -8.99 -12.09 -4.74
C PRO A 25 -7.71 -12.46 -5.51
N ASP A 26 -6.85 -11.48 -5.80
CA ASP A 26 -5.64 -11.70 -6.60
C ASP A 26 -4.43 -12.13 -5.76
N GLY A 27 -4.50 -11.97 -4.44
CA GLY A 27 -3.39 -12.23 -3.51
C GLY A 27 -3.42 -13.60 -2.82
N ASP A 28 -4.58 -14.26 -2.73
CA ASP A 28 -4.70 -15.53 -2.00
C ASP A 28 -5.70 -16.49 -2.67
N PRO A 29 -5.22 -17.45 -3.47
CA PRO A 29 -6.08 -18.46 -4.11
C PRO A 29 -6.67 -19.46 -3.11
N GLY A 30 -6.28 -19.45 -1.85
CA GLY A 30 -6.77 -20.36 -0.80
C GLY A 30 -8.00 -19.87 -0.05
N THR A 31 -8.37 -18.59 -0.16
CA THR A 31 -9.56 -18.03 0.50
C THR A 31 -10.83 -18.33 -0.32
N SER A 32 -11.91 -18.70 0.36
CA SER A 32 -13.19 -18.95 -0.30
C SER A 32 -13.75 -17.69 -0.95
N SER A 33 -14.41 -17.84 -2.11
CA SER A 33 -14.97 -16.70 -2.88
C SER A 33 -16.00 -15.86 -2.13
N GLU A 34 -16.64 -16.40 -1.09
CA GLU A 34 -17.58 -15.65 -0.23
C GLU A 34 -16.88 -14.63 0.69
N ASN A 35 -15.59 -14.84 0.96
CA ASN A 35 -14.74 -14.01 1.84
C ASN A 35 -13.80 -13.09 1.04
N THR A 36 -13.83 -13.16 -0.30
CA THR A 36 -13.00 -12.32 -1.18
C THR A 36 -13.79 -11.17 -1.80
N GLY A 37 -13.07 -10.13 -2.18
CA GLY A 37 -13.59 -8.94 -2.84
C GLY A 37 -14.13 -7.88 -1.88
N GLU A 38 -14.05 -6.64 -2.31
CA GLU A 38 -14.25 -5.45 -1.47
C GLU A 38 -15.68 -4.94 -1.46
N LYS A 39 -16.57 -5.41 -2.35
CA LYS A 39 -17.94 -4.90 -2.50
C LYS A 39 -18.71 -4.84 -1.19
N LYS A 40 -18.70 -5.94 -0.41
CA LYS A 40 -19.43 -5.99 0.87
C LYS A 40 -18.89 -4.96 1.87
N MET A 41 -17.56 -4.79 1.91
CA MET A 41 -16.90 -3.79 2.76
C MET A 41 -17.25 -2.38 2.30
N ALA A 42 -17.14 -2.09 1.01
CA ALA A 42 -17.49 -0.79 0.43
C ALA A 42 -18.94 -0.40 0.75
N MET A 43 -19.89 -1.33 0.57
CA MET A 43 -21.32 -1.10 0.87
C MET A 43 -21.56 -0.88 2.37
N LYS A 44 -20.87 -1.61 3.25
CA LYS A 44 -20.97 -1.41 4.70
C LYS A 44 -20.45 -0.04 5.11
N VAL A 45 -19.27 0.34 4.64
CA VAL A 45 -18.63 1.63 4.91
C VAL A 45 -19.49 2.77 4.37
N GLY A 46 -19.98 2.66 3.13
CA GLY A 46 -20.88 3.64 2.54
C GLY A 46 -22.16 3.86 3.39
N GLY A 47 -22.82 2.77 3.81
CA GLY A 47 -24.00 2.87 4.68
C GLY A 47 -23.71 3.53 6.04
N ILE A 48 -22.51 3.35 6.60
CA ILE A 48 -22.09 4.07 7.81
C ILE A 48 -21.96 5.57 7.51
N PHE A 49 -21.32 5.93 6.41
CA PHE A 49 -21.14 7.34 6.01
C PHE A 49 -22.44 8.05 5.66
N GLU A 50 -23.40 7.39 5.03
CA GLU A 50 -24.75 7.90 4.81
C GLU A 50 -25.42 8.25 6.15
N ASN A 51 -25.30 7.38 7.17
CA ASN A 51 -25.90 7.60 8.49
C ASN A 51 -25.29 8.81 9.22
N ILE A 52 -23.99 9.08 9.05
CA ILE A 52 -23.35 10.28 9.63
C ILE A 52 -23.45 11.51 8.72
N GLY A 53 -24.10 11.35 7.56
CA GLY A 53 -24.56 12.47 6.72
C GLY A 53 -23.61 12.90 5.61
N ALA A 54 -22.71 12.04 5.17
CA ALA A 54 -21.96 12.23 3.93
C ALA A 54 -22.80 11.88 2.70
N GLU A 55 -22.42 12.43 1.57
CA GLU A 55 -22.87 12.00 0.24
C GLU A 55 -21.97 10.87 -0.23
N VAL A 56 -22.56 9.69 -0.48
CA VAL A 56 -21.83 8.48 -0.82
C VAL A 56 -21.96 8.14 -2.29
N SER A 57 -20.87 7.78 -2.91
CA SER A 57 -20.82 7.23 -4.27
C SER A 57 -19.85 6.05 -4.34
N TYR A 58 -19.99 5.24 -5.36
CA TYR A 58 -19.18 4.06 -5.60
C TYR A 58 -18.58 4.15 -7.00
N ASP A 59 -17.24 4.11 -7.08
CA ASP A 59 -16.53 4.05 -8.36
C ASP A 59 -16.13 2.60 -8.62
N GLU A 60 -16.81 1.93 -9.55
CA GLU A 60 -16.46 0.57 -9.94
C GLU A 60 -15.13 0.57 -10.72
N VAL A 61 -14.10 -0.01 -10.14
CA VAL A 61 -12.74 -0.09 -10.71
C VAL A 61 -12.58 -1.37 -11.51
N GLU A 62 -13.03 -2.48 -10.94
CA GLU A 62 -13.13 -3.81 -11.54
C GLU A 62 -14.52 -4.37 -11.25
N PRO A 63 -15.00 -5.39 -11.98
CA PRO A 63 -16.33 -5.96 -11.76
C PRO A 63 -16.53 -6.38 -10.30
N ASP A 64 -17.55 -5.82 -9.65
CA ASP A 64 -17.89 -6.03 -8.24
C ASP A 64 -16.80 -5.60 -7.23
N ARG A 65 -15.85 -4.74 -7.63
CA ARG A 65 -14.78 -4.22 -6.79
C ARG A 65 -14.72 -2.68 -6.85
N PRO A 66 -15.61 -1.97 -6.15
CA PRO A 66 -15.64 -0.51 -6.16
C PRO A 66 -14.73 0.11 -5.10
N ASN A 67 -14.24 1.32 -5.39
CA ASN A 67 -13.92 2.29 -4.35
C ASN A 67 -15.22 2.84 -3.76
N VAL A 68 -15.23 3.15 -2.46
CA VAL A 68 -16.32 3.91 -1.82
C VAL A 68 -15.83 5.32 -1.51
N ILE A 69 -16.61 6.32 -1.93
CA ILE A 69 -16.29 7.75 -1.75
C ILE A 69 -17.40 8.39 -0.93
N ALA A 70 -17.05 9.02 0.17
CA ALA A 70 -17.97 9.71 1.06
C ALA A 70 -17.55 11.18 1.23
N LYS A 71 -18.26 12.10 0.59
CA LYS A 71 -17.99 13.54 0.62
C LYS A 71 -18.95 14.22 1.60
N PHE A 72 -18.41 15.04 2.52
CA PHE A 72 -19.25 15.83 3.41
C PHE A 72 -19.73 17.11 2.74
N PRO A 73 -21.06 17.42 2.80
CA PRO A 73 -21.62 18.63 2.19
C PRO A 73 -21.03 19.92 2.75
N GLY A 74 -20.92 20.96 1.91
CA GLY A 74 -20.44 22.28 2.27
C GLY A 74 -18.91 22.42 2.20
N SER A 75 -18.26 21.48 1.52
CA SER A 75 -16.81 21.50 1.27
C SER A 75 -16.38 22.32 0.04
N ASP A 76 -17.30 22.79 -0.78
CA ASP A 76 -16.97 23.53 -2.00
C ASP A 76 -16.24 24.86 -1.69
N ASN A 77 -15.24 25.21 -2.51
CA ASN A 77 -14.39 26.40 -2.38
C ASN A 77 -13.51 26.43 -1.10
N LYS A 78 -13.23 25.29 -0.49
CA LYS A 78 -12.31 25.15 0.63
C LYS A 78 -11.15 24.24 0.22
N PRO A 79 -9.99 24.32 0.91
CA PRO A 79 -8.96 23.29 0.76
C PRO A 79 -9.54 21.89 1.02
N GLN A 80 -9.20 20.94 0.17
CA GLN A 80 -9.79 19.58 0.18
C GLN A 80 -8.84 18.58 0.83
N ILE A 81 -9.29 17.95 1.91
CA ILE A 81 -8.56 16.91 2.63
C ILE A 81 -9.17 15.54 2.33
N LEU A 82 -8.33 14.61 1.96
CA LEU A 82 -8.69 13.22 1.69
C LEU A 82 -8.23 12.31 2.84
N LEU A 83 -9.13 11.53 3.40
CA LEU A 83 -8.82 10.40 4.29
C LEU A 83 -8.97 9.11 3.48
N ALA A 84 -7.91 8.32 3.36
CA ALA A 84 -7.83 7.28 2.35
C ALA A 84 -7.25 5.94 2.88
N PRO A 85 -8.01 5.12 3.63
CA PRO A 85 -7.62 3.75 3.92
C PRO A 85 -7.97 2.82 2.76
N HIS A 86 -7.38 1.61 2.72
CA HIS A 86 -7.83 0.59 1.79
C HIS A 86 -8.91 -0.34 2.38
N LEU A 87 -9.67 -1.01 1.49
CA LEU A 87 -10.81 -1.87 1.84
C LEU A 87 -10.42 -3.34 1.93
N ASP A 88 -9.45 -3.75 1.14
CA ASP A 88 -9.00 -5.13 1.04
C ASP A 88 -8.08 -5.54 2.19
N THR A 89 -7.75 -6.81 2.24
CA THR A 89 -6.77 -7.40 3.14
C THR A 89 -6.02 -8.51 2.40
N VAL A 90 -4.83 -8.85 2.87
CA VAL A 90 -4.16 -10.08 2.44
C VAL A 90 -4.94 -11.32 2.86
N GLY A 91 -4.54 -12.47 2.35
CA GLY A 91 -5.13 -13.77 2.64
C GLY A 91 -5.05 -14.19 4.11
N VAL A 92 -5.80 -15.24 4.43
CA VAL A 92 -5.94 -15.77 5.80
C VAL A 92 -5.23 -17.11 5.98
N GLY A 93 -4.51 -17.57 4.96
CA GLY A 93 -3.76 -18.81 5.01
C GLY A 93 -2.74 -18.84 6.16
N GLY A 94 -2.80 -19.88 6.99
CA GLY A 94 -1.88 -20.05 8.11
C GLY A 94 -2.20 -19.23 9.37
N MET A 95 -3.31 -18.46 9.41
CA MET A 95 -3.71 -17.77 10.65
C MET A 95 -4.01 -18.77 11.78
N THR A 96 -3.60 -18.40 12.99
CA THR A 96 -3.75 -19.21 14.21
C THR A 96 -4.95 -18.81 15.05
N ILE A 97 -5.63 -17.74 14.65
CA ILE A 97 -6.85 -17.22 15.27
C ILE A 97 -8.00 -17.26 14.25
N GLU A 98 -9.24 -17.03 14.73
CA GLU A 98 -10.40 -16.87 13.85
C GLU A 98 -10.22 -15.57 13.00
N PRO A 99 -9.99 -15.68 11.69
CA PRO A 99 -9.60 -14.51 10.88
C PRO A 99 -10.63 -13.39 10.87
N PHE A 100 -11.90 -13.75 10.87
CA PHE A 100 -13.03 -12.82 10.74
C PHE A 100 -13.87 -12.72 12.02
N GLY A 101 -13.29 -13.13 13.16
CA GLY A 101 -13.99 -13.13 14.44
C GLY A 101 -14.18 -11.73 15.04
N GLY A 102 -13.24 -10.81 14.81
CA GLY A 102 -13.24 -9.51 15.48
C GLY A 102 -13.21 -9.64 17.00
N ILE A 103 -12.43 -10.61 17.52
CA ILE A 103 -12.48 -11.03 18.93
C ILE A 103 -11.81 -10.00 19.82
N GLN A 104 -12.57 -9.45 20.75
CA GLN A 104 -12.06 -8.53 21.78
C GLN A 104 -11.60 -9.35 23.00
N ARG A 105 -10.31 -9.27 23.32
CA ARG A 105 -9.71 -9.97 24.46
C ARG A 105 -8.44 -9.26 24.95
N ASP A 106 -8.29 -9.16 26.25
CA ASP A 106 -7.11 -8.62 26.94
C ASP A 106 -6.69 -7.22 26.43
N GLY A 107 -7.69 -6.34 26.16
CA GLY A 107 -7.45 -4.99 25.66
C GLY A 107 -7.00 -4.93 24.19
N LYS A 108 -7.24 -5.99 23.42
CA LYS A 108 -6.90 -6.11 22.00
C LYS A 108 -8.10 -6.58 21.19
N ILE A 109 -8.11 -6.21 19.91
CA ILE A 109 -9.06 -6.69 18.91
C ILE A 109 -8.27 -7.52 17.89
N TYR A 110 -8.66 -8.79 17.72
CA TYR A 110 -7.99 -9.77 16.88
C TYR A 110 -8.76 -10.03 15.59
N GLY A 111 -8.06 -10.20 14.50
CA GLY A 111 -8.57 -10.64 13.21
C GLY A 111 -7.83 -10.03 12.04
N ARG A 112 -8.02 -10.57 10.84
CA ARG A 112 -7.42 -10.06 9.61
C ARG A 112 -7.93 -8.65 9.31
N GLY A 113 -7.01 -7.71 9.08
CA GLY A 113 -7.29 -6.30 8.90
C GLY A 113 -7.38 -5.50 10.20
N ALA A 114 -7.17 -6.12 11.38
CA ALA A 114 -7.24 -5.40 12.65
C ALA A 114 -6.26 -4.23 12.71
N SER A 115 -5.06 -4.41 12.17
CA SER A 115 -4.04 -3.38 12.00
C SER A 115 -4.03 -2.84 10.57
N ASP A 116 -4.07 -3.73 9.59
CA ASP A 116 -3.85 -3.44 8.18
C ASP A 116 -5.09 -3.77 7.33
N THR A 117 -6.03 -2.83 7.09
CA THR A 117 -6.07 -1.43 7.58
C THR A 117 -7.46 -1.04 8.12
N LYS A 118 -8.30 -2.06 8.50
CA LYS A 118 -9.64 -1.80 9.06
C LYS A 118 -9.57 -1.03 10.39
N GLY A 119 -8.45 -1.15 11.14
CA GLY A 119 -8.19 -0.37 12.34
C GLY A 119 -8.10 1.13 12.04
N THR A 120 -7.30 1.51 11.05
CA THR A 120 -7.19 2.92 10.60
C THR A 120 -8.51 3.41 10.02
N MET A 121 -9.21 2.58 9.26
CA MET A 121 -10.55 2.86 8.72
C MET A 121 -11.56 3.14 9.83
N ALA A 122 -11.61 2.29 10.86
CA ALA A 122 -12.50 2.47 12.01
C ALA A 122 -12.19 3.77 12.76
N ALA A 123 -10.91 4.07 12.99
CA ALA A 123 -10.48 5.30 13.63
C ALA A 123 -10.86 6.56 12.84
N MET A 124 -10.70 6.57 11.51
CA MET A 124 -11.14 7.67 10.64
C MET A 124 -12.64 7.88 10.68
N ILE A 125 -13.43 6.80 10.55
CA ILE A 125 -14.90 6.86 10.65
C ILE A 125 -15.31 7.42 12.01
N TRP A 126 -14.65 6.96 13.08
CA TRP A 126 -14.96 7.38 14.45
C TRP A 126 -14.65 8.84 14.71
N ALA A 127 -13.50 9.33 14.24
CA ALA A 127 -13.13 10.74 14.29
C ALA A 127 -14.18 11.64 13.61
N LEU A 128 -14.59 11.27 12.40
CA LEU A 128 -15.61 12.01 11.64
C LEU A 128 -16.97 11.99 12.35
N ASN A 129 -17.36 10.84 12.95
CA ASN A 129 -18.59 10.77 13.74
C ASN A 129 -18.54 11.66 15.01
N ARG A 130 -17.40 11.69 15.73
CA ARG A 130 -17.18 12.56 16.90
C ARG A 130 -17.29 14.04 16.54
N ILE A 131 -16.65 14.47 15.46
CA ILE A 131 -16.76 15.85 14.96
C ILE A 131 -18.21 16.15 14.60
N GLY A 132 -18.89 15.22 13.93
CA GLY A 132 -20.29 15.30 13.55
C GLY A 132 -20.56 16.21 12.35
N LYS A 133 -21.57 15.87 11.56
CA LYS A 133 -21.93 16.51 10.28
C LYS A 133 -21.96 18.05 10.33
N LYS A 134 -22.59 18.61 11.39
CA LYS A 134 -22.75 20.07 11.50
C LYS A 134 -21.37 20.75 11.64
N LYS A 135 -20.53 20.25 12.52
CA LYS A 135 -19.20 20.82 12.75
C LYS A 135 -18.27 20.61 11.56
N ILE A 136 -18.34 19.44 10.88
CA ILE A 136 -17.58 19.17 9.65
C ILE A 136 -17.91 20.21 8.58
N LYS A 137 -19.19 20.53 8.38
CA LYS A 137 -19.62 21.57 7.44
C LYS A 137 -19.03 22.95 7.75
N ASP A 138 -18.83 23.27 9.04
CA ASP A 138 -18.32 24.56 9.51
C ASP A 138 -16.78 24.62 9.54
N LEU A 139 -16.06 23.49 9.27
CA LEU A 139 -14.61 23.48 9.14
C LEU A 139 -14.15 24.38 7.98
N GLY A 140 -12.94 24.95 8.10
CA GLY A 140 -12.26 25.71 7.04
C GLY A 140 -11.78 24.85 5.86
N ILE A 141 -11.98 23.53 5.93
CA ILE A 141 -11.60 22.54 4.93
C ILE A 141 -12.81 21.75 4.44
N GLY A 142 -12.72 21.21 3.22
CA GLY A 142 -13.58 20.13 2.75
C GLY A 142 -13.01 18.78 3.13
N VAL A 143 -13.86 17.82 3.51
CA VAL A 143 -13.45 16.50 3.93
C VAL A 143 -14.10 15.45 3.05
N THR A 144 -13.27 14.58 2.47
CA THR A 144 -13.70 13.39 1.73
C THR A 144 -13.00 12.17 2.30
N PHE A 145 -13.76 11.11 2.53
CA PHE A 145 -13.21 9.78 2.81
C PHE A 145 -13.28 8.95 1.53
N VAL A 146 -12.24 8.17 1.23
CA VAL A 146 -12.27 7.18 0.17
C VAL A 146 -11.66 5.86 0.65
N GLY A 147 -12.43 4.78 0.57
CA GLY A 147 -11.91 3.43 0.77
C GLY A 147 -11.45 2.86 -0.57
N PHE A 148 -10.17 2.59 -0.72
CA PHE A 148 -9.61 2.04 -1.96
C PHE A 148 -9.71 0.51 -2.00
N MET A 149 -10.06 -0.02 -3.17
CA MET A 149 -9.97 -1.44 -3.44
C MET A 149 -8.58 -1.80 -3.95
N GLY A 150 -8.09 -3.01 -3.60
CA GLY A 150 -6.94 -3.64 -4.26
C GLY A 150 -5.58 -3.06 -3.91
N GLU A 151 -5.40 -2.45 -2.73
CA GLU A 151 -4.08 -1.94 -2.29
C GLU A 151 -3.04 -3.05 -2.27
N GLU A 152 -3.37 -4.20 -1.69
CA GLU A 152 -2.51 -5.36 -1.46
C GLU A 152 -1.98 -6.01 -2.74
N THR A 153 -2.57 -5.69 -3.90
CA THR A 153 -2.18 -6.26 -5.19
C THR A 153 -2.21 -5.24 -6.34
N GLY A 154 -1.27 -4.31 -6.34
CA GLY A 154 -1.04 -3.42 -7.49
C GLY A 154 -1.85 -2.13 -7.48
N GLN A 155 -2.63 -1.86 -6.44
CA GLN A 155 -3.23 -0.55 -6.16
C GLN A 155 -4.19 -0.04 -7.27
N PRO A 156 -5.04 -0.88 -7.88
CA PRO A 156 -5.92 -0.44 -8.99
C PRO A 156 -6.92 0.62 -8.53
N GLY A 157 -7.39 0.58 -7.27
CA GLY A 157 -8.32 1.55 -6.72
C GLY A 157 -7.78 2.96 -6.65
N SER A 158 -6.62 3.14 -6.06
CA SER A 158 -5.97 4.45 -5.98
C SER A 158 -5.46 4.93 -7.34
N ASN A 159 -5.00 4.02 -8.22
CA ASN A 159 -4.63 4.35 -9.59
C ASN A 159 -5.82 4.91 -10.40
N HIS A 160 -6.99 4.29 -10.26
CA HIS A 160 -8.22 4.78 -10.88
C HIS A 160 -8.61 6.16 -10.34
N PHE A 161 -8.62 6.30 -9.02
CA PHE A 161 -8.96 7.55 -8.34
C PHE A 161 -8.00 8.69 -8.69
N ALA A 162 -6.68 8.45 -8.66
CA ALA A 162 -5.67 9.44 -8.97
C ALA A 162 -5.78 10.00 -10.40
N LYS A 163 -6.17 9.16 -11.37
CA LYS A 163 -6.42 9.60 -12.76
C LYS A 163 -7.68 10.44 -12.87
N LYS A 164 -8.76 10.06 -12.17
CA LYS A 164 -10.07 10.69 -12.24
C LYS A 164 -10.11 12.03 -11.52
N TYR A 165 -9.45 12.13 -10.36
CA TYR A 165 -9.48 13.29 -9.45
C TYR A 165 -8.11 14.00 -9.35
N HIS A 166 -7.37 14.06 -10.46
CA HIS A 166 -6.04 14.67 -10.52
C HIS A 166 -6.07 16.11 -10.02
N ARG A 167 -5.28 16.40 -8.97
CA ARG A 167 -5.16 17.71 -8.30
C ARG A 167 -6.46 18.30 -7.74
N GLU A 168 -7.44 17.46 -7.42
CA GLU A 168 -8.69 17.93 -6.80
C GLU A 168 -8.60 18.03 -5.27
N TYR A 169 -7.54 17.49 -4.67
CA TYR A 169 -7.29 17.51 -3.23
C TYR A 169 -5.97 18.20 -2.91
N ASP A 170 -5.96 18.98 -1.84
CA ASP A 170 -4.77 19.71 -1.39
C ASP A 170 -3.84 18.82 -0.55
N PHE A 171 -4.41 17.80 0.12
CA PHE A 171 -3.66 16.83 0.90
C PHE A 171 -4.43 15.53 1.09
N ALA A 172 -3.69 14.40 1.14
CA ALA A 172 -4.24 13.10 1.48
C ALA A 172 -3.52 12.49 2.69
N LEU A 173 -4.31 12.00 3.65
CA LEU A 173 -3.85 11.19 4.77
C LEU A 173 -4.29 9.73 4.51
N VAL A 174 -3.34 8.91 4.08
CA VAL A 174 -3.55 7.50 3.77
C VAL A 174 -3.45 6.69 5.06
N GLY A 175 -4.42 5.81 5.28
CA GLY A 175 -4.54 5.05 6.52
C GLY A 175 -3.67 3.81 6.50
N GLU A 176 -2.53 3.84 7.21
CA GLU A 176 -1.60 2.72 7.36
C GLU A 176 -1.18 2.56 8.83
N PRO A 177 -0.81 1.34 9.28
CA PRO A 177 -0.43 1.09 10.67
C PRO A 177 0.99 1.58 10.99
N THR A 178 1.11 2.86 11.34
CA THR A 178 2.39 3.56 11.56
C THR A 178 2.64 3.97 13.01
N ASN A 179 1.85 3.45 13.97
CA ASN A 179 1.82 3.93 15.36
C ASN A 179 1.53 5.45 15.46
N ASN A 180 0.66 5.96 14.57
CA ASN A 180 0.34 7.38 14.37
C ASN A 180 1.54 8.26 13.95
N ASN A 181 2.70 7.70 13.57
CA ASN A 181 3.79 8.47 12.98
C ASN A 181 3.51 8.82 11.52
N ILE A 182 4.15 9.87 11.03
CA ILE A 182 3.93 10.44 9.70
C ILE A 182 4.95 9.84 8.74
N VAL A 183 4.52 8.95 7.86
CA VAL A 183 5.35 8.44 6.76
C VAL A 183 5.26 9.43 5.60
N SER A 184 6.18 10.38 5.55
CA SER A 184 6.31 11.36 4.46
C SER A 184 7.16 10.86 3.30
N ARG A 185 7.91 9.77 3.53
CA ARG A 185 8.75 9.08 2.54
C ARG A 185 8.62 7.58 2.71
N HIS A 186 8.38 6.87 1.60
CA HIS A 186 8.48 5.42 1.57
C HIS A 186 9.18 4.94 0.29
N LYS A 187 9.72 3.71 0.33
CA LYS A 187 10.35 3.13 -0.86
C LYS A 187 9.30 2.83 -1.92
N GLY A 188 9.67 3.08 -3.18
CA GLY A 188 8.96 2.54 -4.31
C GLY A 188 9.36 1.10 -4.60
N THR A 189 8.70 0.47 -5.57
CA THR A 189 9.04 -0.86 -6.04
C THR A 189 9.02 -0.97 -7.55
N LEU A 190 9.93 -1.78 -8.07
CA LEU A 190 9.99 -2.15 -9.48
C LEU A 190 10.26 -3.66 -9.54
N TRP A 191 9.23 -4.44 -9.86
CA TRP A 191 9.36 -5.88 -10.05
C TRP A 191 9.60 -6.16 -11.53
N ILE A 192 10.69 -6.87 -11.81
CA ILE A 192 11.11 -7.19 -13.17
C ILE A 192 11.41 -8.69 -13.27
N THR A 193 10.93 -9.29 -14.36
CA THR A 193 11.44 -10.58 -14.81
C THR A 193 12.60 -10.33 -15.79
N LEU A 194 13.75 -10.94 -15.54
CA LEU A 194 14.86 -11.00 -16.46
C LEU A 194 14.94 -12.39 -17.08
N GLU A 195 14.99 -12.49 -18.40
CA GLU A 195 15.06 -13.74 -19.14
C GLU A 195 16.36 -13.81 -19.92
N CYS A 196 17.10 -14.91 -19.74
CA CYS A 196 18.20 -15.30 -20.60
C CYS A 196 17.73 -16.39 -21.57
N LYS A 197 18.03 -16.22 -22.85
CA LYS A 197 17.82 -17.23 -23.89
C LYS A 197 19.11 -17.99 -24.19
N GLY A 198 18.95 -19.26 -24.48
CA GLY A 198 20.00 -20.18 -24.87
C GLY A 198 19.69 -20.86 -26.19
N LYS A 199 20.45 -21.93 -26.45
CA LYS A 199 20.25 -22.83 -27.60
C LYS A 199 20.23 -24.26 -27.10
N PRO A 200 19.14 -25.03 -27.32
CA PRO A 200 19.05 -26.38 -26.82
C PRO A 200 20.00 -27.32 -27.60
N ALA A 201 20.56 -28.29 -26.90
CA ALA A 201 21.36 -29.38 -27.45
C ALA A 201 21.24 -30.61 -26.54
N HIS A 202 21.70 -31.76 -27.02
CA HIS A 202 21.75 -32.96 -26.21
C HIS A 202 22.79 -32.81 -25.08
N GLY A 203 22.44 -33.20 -23.85
CA GLY A 203 23.30 -33.04 -22.68
C GLY A 203 24.67 -33.72 -22.76
N SER A 204 24.86 -34.70 -23.70
CA SER A 204 26.15 -35.31 -23.96
C SER A 204 27.04 -34.54 -24.94
N THR A 205 26.49 -33.51 -25.61
CA THR A 205 27.20 -32.65 -26.56
C THR A 205 26.87 -31.18 -26.26
N PRO A 206 27.12 -30.69 -25.01
CA PRO A 206 26.69 -29.38 -24.57
C PRO A 206 27.34 -28.22 -25.34
N GLU A 207 28.51 -28.44 -25.94
CA GLU A 207 29.23 -27.51 -26.79
C GLU A 207 28.47 -27.10 -28.08
N ARG A 208 27.41 -27.85 -28.45
CA ARG A 208 26.54 -27.55 -29.60
C ARG A 208 25.38 -26.63 -29.25
N GLY A 209 25.19 -26.36 -27.95
CA GLY A 209 24.16 -25.51 -27.41
C GLY A 209 24.72 -24.26 -26.73
N GLU A 210 23.81 -23.47 -26.18
CA GLU A 210 24.10 -22.33 -25.28
C GLU A 210 23.25 -22.47 -24.05
N ASN A 211 23.87 -22.64 -22.88
CA ASN A 211 23.13 -22.91 -21.65
C ASN A 211 22.61 -21.62 -21.00
N ALA A 212 21.30 -21.40 -21.05
CA ALA A 212 20.65 -20.22 -20.47
C ALA A 212 20.82 -20.18 -18.93
N ILE A 213 20.91 -21.33 -18.25
CA ILE A 213 21.14 -21.37 -16.79
C ILE A 213 22.54 -20.84 -16.47
N SER A 214 23.55 -21.21 -17.27
CA SER A 214 24.93 -20.72 -17.08
C SER A 214 25.02 -19.21 -17.33
N LYS A 215 24.35 -18.69 -18.37
CA LYS A 215 24.25 -17.25 -18.63
C LYS A 215 23.58 -16.54 -17.44
N MET A 216 22.45 -17.08 -16.96
CA MET A 216 21.71 -16.50 -15.82
C MET A 216 22.54 -16.53 -14.54
N ALA A 217 23.31 -17.58 -14.27
CA ALA A 217 24.18 -17.64 -13.10
C ALA A 217 25.24 -16.51 -13.11
N THR A 218 25.78 -16.17 -14.29
CA THR A 218 26.69 -15.02 -14.45
C THR A 218 25.99 -13.70 -14.17
N LEU A 219 24.78 -13.50 -14.70
CA LEU A 219 23.95 -12.34 -14.46
C LEU A 219 23.60 -12.18 -12.97
N VAL A 220 23.14 -13.26 -12.32
CA VAL A 220 22.83 -13.27 -10.87
C VAL A 220 24.04 -12.84 -10.05
N ASN A 221 25.22 -13.41 -10.34
CA ASN A 221 26.45 -13.03 -9.63
C ASN A 221 26.82 -11.54 -9.81
N TRP A 222 26.64 -11.00 -11.02
CA TRP A 222 26.86 -9.58 -11.30
C TRP A 222 25.82 -8.70 -10.57
N LEU A 223 24.54 -9.06 -10.61
CA LEU A 223 23.49 -8.32 -9.87
C LEU A 223 23.77 -8.30 -8.36
N ASP A 224 24.17 -9.43 -7.81
CA ASP A 224 24.37 -9.59 -6.36
C ASP A 224 25.61 -8.84 -5.85
N LYS A 225 26.67 -8.74 -6.64
CA LYS A 225 27.93 -8.10 -6.24
C LYS A 225 28.06 -6.68 -6.78
N ASP A 226 28.04 -6.52 -8.10
CA ASP A 226 28.41 -5.28 -8.75
C ASP A 226 27.24 -4.30 -8.77
N PHE A 227 26.04 -4.73 -9.19
CA PHE A 227 24.88 -3.86 -9.26
C PHE A 227 24.43 -3.39 -7.87
N ARG A 228 24.38 -4.28 -6.87
CA ARG A 228 24.08 -3.88 -5.48
C ARG A 228 25.08 -2.87 -4.93
N THR A 229 26.34 -2.94 -5.33
CA THR A 229 27.35 -1.96 -4.93
C THR A 229 27.10 -0.59 -5.55
N LEU A 230 26.68 -0.54 -6.83
CA LEU A 230 26.30 0.69 -7.51
C LEU A 230 25.09 1.37 -6.86
N LEU A 231 24.14 0.60 -6.35
CA LEU A 231 22.96 1.13 -5.63
C LEU A 231 23.33 1.85 -4.32
N LYS A 232 24.52 1.64 -3.77
CA LYS A 232 25.02 2.35 -2.59
C LYS A 232 25.69 3.69 -2.93
N SER A 233 25.49 4.22 -4.14
CA SER A 233 25.93 5.56 -4.49
C SER A 233 25.21 6.61 -3.63
N LYS A 234 25.95 7.65 -3.23
CA LYS A 234 25.40 8.76 -2.44
C LYS A 234 24.24 9.48 -3.14
N GLU A 235 24.19 9.46 -4.46
CA GLU A 235 23.12 10.07 -5.26
C GLU A 235 21.73 9.41 -5.03
N TYR A 236 21.69 8.14 -4.55
CA TYR A 236 20.47 7.40 -4.28
C TYR A 236 20.16 7.29 -2.78
N HIS A 237 20.98 7.92 -1.93
CA HIS A 237 20.82 7.87 -0.48
C HIS A 237 19.73 8.82 -0.02
N ASN A 238 18.76 8.28 0.71
CA ASN A 238 17.77 9.05 1.45
C ASN A 238 18.03 8.97 2.95
N GLU A 239 17.90 10.07 3.67
CA GLU A 239 18.23 10.13 5.11
C GLU A 239 17.34 9.20 5.97
N LEU A 240 16.06 9.04 5.61
CA LEU A 240 15.11 8.21 6.34
C LEU A 240 15.06 6.76 5.85
N LEU A 241 15.37 6.51 4.55
CA LEU A 241 15.17 5.23 3.89
C LEU A 241 16.49 4.48 3.59
N GLY A 242 17.64 5.15 3.77
CA GLY A 242 18.93 4.62 3.38
C GLY A 242 19.08 4.51 1.86
N PHE A 243 19.52 3.38 1.36
CA PHE A 243 19.77 3.13 -0.06
C PHE A 243 18.67 2.28 -0.71
N PRO A 244 18.54 2.34 -2.06
CA PRO A 244 17.78 1.34 -2.81
C PRO A 244 18.31 -0.07 -2.52
N THR A 245 17.44 -1.07 -2.64
CA THR A 245 17.81 -2.47 -2.43
C THR A 245 17.28 -3.34 -3.57
N LEU A 246 17.97 -4.43 -3.87
CA LEU A 246 17.57 -5.40 -4.87
C LEU A 246 17.51 -6.79 -4.23
N ASN A 247 16.40 -7.50 -4.42
CA ASN A 247 16.25 -8.89 -4.06
C ASN A 247 15.98 -9.75 -5.30
N ILE A 248 16.64 -10.90 -5.40
CA ILE A 248 16.35 -11.91 -6.41
C ILE A 248 15.45 -12.93 -5.75
N GLY A 249 14.14 -12.83 -6.00
CA GLY A 249 13.11 -13.59 -5.28
C GLY A 249 12.87 -15.01 -5.84
N ARG A 250 13.02 -15.18 -7.17
CA ARG A 250 12.75 -16.45 -7.85
C ARG A 250 13.74 -16.70 -8.98
N ILE A 251 14.02 -17.98 -9.25
CA ILE A 251 14.76 -18.43 -10.42
C ILE A 251 14.10 -19.69 -10.96
N SER A 252 13.99 -19.80 -12.29
CA SER A 252 13.47 -20.97 -12.97
C SER A 252 14.17 -21.16 -14.32
N GLY A 253 14.52 -22.40 -14.70
CA GLY A 253 15.17 -22.63 -15.99
C GLY A 253 15.36 -24.11 -16.34
N GLY A 254 15.47 -24.35 -17.66
CA GLY A 254 15.60 -25.67 -18.22
C GLY A 254 14.32 -26.51 -18.14
N THR A 255 14.28 -27.63 -18.89
CA THR A 255 13.13 -28.53 -18.98
C THR A 255 13.45 -29.95 -18.54
N ARG A 256 14.65 -30.46 -18.87
CA ARG A 256 15.13 -31.82 -18.53
C ARG A 256 16.64 -31.82 -18.33
N THR A 257 17.12 -32.67 -17.44
CA THR A 257 18.54 -32.80 -17.10
C THR A 257 19.44 -33.16 -18.29
N ASN A 258 18.93 -33.89 -19.29
CA ASN A 258 19.69 -34.33 -20.47
C ASN A 258 19.55 -33.39 -21.69
N ILE A 259 19.05 -32.17 -21.48
CA ILE A 259 18.94 -31.12 -22.52
C ILE A 259 19.63 -29.87 -22.01
N VAL A 260 20.45 -29.19 -22.84
CA VAL A 260 21.02 -27.89 -22.58
C VAL A 260 19.85 -26.87 -22.44
N ALA A 261 19.79 -26.15 -21.33
CA ALA A 261 18.70 -25.22 -21.06
C ALA A 261 18.67 -24.09 -22.08
N ASP A 262 17.53 -23.90 -22.74
CA ASP A 262 17.29 -22.87 -23.76
C ASP A 262 16.61 -21.63 -23.19
N GLN A 263 16.17 -21.67 -21.93
CA GLN A 263 15.57 -20.54 -21.21
C GLN A 263 15.89 -20.61 -19.72
N CYS A 264 16.15 -19.43 -19.13
CA CYS A 264 16.21 -19.26 -17.70
C CYS A 264 15.71 -17.87 -17.34
N THR A 265 14.87 -17.77 -16.29
CA THR A 265 14.29 -16.53 -15.80
C THR A 265 14.60 -16.30 -14.34
N ILE A 266 14.75 -15.04 -13.93
CA ILE A 266 14.71 -14.60 -12.54
C ILE A 266 13.66 -13.52 -12.36
N GLU A 267 13.09 -13.44 -11.17
CA GLU A 267 12.24 -12.33 -10.76
C GLU A 267 12.95 -11.54 -9.67
N ILE A 268 13.08 -10.25 -9.89
CA ILE A 268 13.74 -9.32 -8.98
C ILE A 268 12.74 -8.32 -8.40
N ASP A 269 12.91 -7.99 -7.12
CA ASP A 269 12.24 -6.91 -6.39
C ASP A 269 13.26 -5.80 -6.14
N PHE A 270 13.10 -4.67 -6.83
CA PHE A 270 13.95 -3.52 -6.72
C PHE A 270 13.24 -2.43 -5.93
N ARG A 271 13.67 -2.21 -4.68
CA ARG A 271 13.13 -1.17 -3.80
C ARG A 271 13.88 0.13 -3.96
N LEU A 272 13.14 1.19 -4.30
CA LEU A 272 13.66 2.47 -4.74
C LEU A 272 13.47 3.54 -3.66
N THR A 273 14.43 4.46 -3.57
CA THR A 273 14.31 5.68 -2.77
C THR A 273 13.77 6.83 -3.64
N PRO A 274 13.26 7.93 -3.07
CA PRO A 274 12.77 9.08 -3.84
C PRO A 274 13.78 9.68 -4.81
N GLU A 275 15.06 9.46 -4.59
CA GLU A 275 16.17 9.91 -5.44
C GLU A 275 16.32 9.08 -6.73
N LEU A 276 15.57 7.98 -6.86
CA LEU A 276 15.62 7.07 -8.01
C LEU A 276 14.21 6.60 -8.39
N SER A 277 13.60 7.26 -9.38
CA SER A 277 12.26 6.87 -9.87
C SER A 277 12.28 5.49 -10.56
N THR A 278 11.11 4.86 -10.68
CA THR A 278 10.97 3.56 -11.36
C THR A 278 11.49 3.60 -12.79
N THR A 279 11.19 4.67 -13.53
CA THR A 279 11.68 4.86 -14.91
C THR A 279 13.21 5.01 -14.98
N GLN A 280 13.80 5.76 -14.05
CA GLN A 280 15.26 5.91 -13.99
C GLN A 280 15.94 4.61 -13.62
N ALA A 281 15.39 3.86 -12.64
CA ALA A 281 15.89 2.57 -12.22
C ALA A 281 15.87 1.53 -13.35
N TYR A 282 14.77 1.47 -14.10
CA TYR A 282 14.63 0.58 -15.26
C TYR A 282 15.70 0.88 -16.31
N LYS A 283 15.80 2.15 -16.75
CA LYS A 283 16.79 2.58 -17.73
C LYS A 283 18.23 2.33 -17.27
N LYS A 284 18.50 2.61 -15.99
CA LYS A 284 19.83 2.38 -15.41
C LYS A 284 20.21 0.90 -15.42
N LEU A 285 19.27 0.03 -15.07
CA LEU A 285 19.49 -1.42 -15.15
C LEU A 285 19.75 -1.86 -16.59
N GLU A 286 18.94 -1.42 -17.56
CA GLU A 286 19.07 -1.73 -18.98
C GLU A 286 20.45 -1.30 -19.53
N GLU A 287 20.84 -0.04 -19.31
CA GLU A 287 22.14 0.50 -19.73
C GLU A 287 23.32 -0.28 -19.13
N LEU A 288 23.19 -0.69 -17.87
CA LEU A 288 24.26 -1.43 -17.19
C LEU A 288 24.33 -2.89 -17.62
N LEU A 289 23.19 -3.51 -17.95
CA LEU A 289 23.17 -4.85 -18.55
C LEU A 289 23.92 -4.84 -19.90
N ASP A 290 23.59 -3.91 -20.77
CA ASP A 290 24.26 -3.76 -22.09
C ASP A 290 25.76 -3.52 -21.95
N LYS A 291 26.15 -2.58 -21.07
CA LYS A 291 27.55 -2.23 -20.82
C LYS A 291 28.40 -3.41 -20.30
N ASN A 292 27.78 -4.32 -19.56
CA ASN A 292 28.45 -5.49 -18.97
C ASN A 292 28.30 -6.76 -19.83
N GLY A 293 27.81 -6.62 -21.07
CA GLY A 293 27.75 -7.72 -22.03
C GLY A 293 26.53 -8.64 -21.91
N PHE A 294 25.50 -8.23 -21.15
CA PHE A 294 24.22 -8.94 -21.05
C PHE A 294 23.19 -8.45 -22.07
N THR A 295 23.61 -8.27 -23.33
CA THR A 295 22.85 -7.65 -24.42
C THR A 295 21.65 -8.46 -24.91
N ASP A 296 21.59 -9.74 -24.59
CA ASP A 296 20.53 -10.67 -24.97
C ASP A 296 19.52 -10.95 -23.82
N VAL A 297 19.62 -10.22 -22.71
CA VAL A 297 18.68 -10.31 -21.57
C VAL A 297 17.40 -9.54 -21.90
N VAL A 298 16.26 -10.23 -21.80
CA VAL A 298 14.95 -9.60 -21.97
C VAL A 298 14.43 -9.17 -20.61
N MET A 299 14.04 -7.89 -20.49
CA MET A 299 13.44 -7.31 -19.28
C MET A 299 11.92 -7.18 -19.44
N MET A 300 11.15 -7.67 -18.48
CA MET A 300 9.69 -7.57 -18.46
C MET A 300 9.22 -7.04 -17.11
N THR A 301 8.63 -5.84 -17.10
CA THR A 301 8.06 -5.23 -15.90
C THR A 301 6.81 -6.00 -15.46
N LYS A 302 6.71 -6.29 -14.16
CA LYS A 302 5.56 -6.94 -13.50
C LYS A 302 4.74 -5.96 -12.68
N LEU A 303 5.42 -5.10 -11.90
CA LEU A 303 4.80 -4.15 -11.00
C LEU A 303 5.68 -2.91 -10.90
N THR A 304 5.05 -1.75 -10.84
CA THR A 304 5.70 -0.47 -10.54
C THR A 304 4.89 0.30 -9.50
N CYS A 305 5.56 0.81 -8.49
CA CYS A 305 5.03 1.84 -7.60
C CYS A 305 6.13 2.87 -7.37
N GLU A 306 5.86 4.13 -7.67
CA GLU A 306 6.84 5.21 -7.43
C GLU A 306 7.13 5.34 -5.92
N PRO A 307 8.34 5.77 -5.54
CA PRO A 307 8.59 6.13 -4.15
C PRO A 307 7.80 7.37 -3.74
N LEU A 308 7.37 7.42 -2.48
CA LEU A 308 6.72 8.60 -1.91
C LEU A 308 7.76 9.60 -1.45
N HIS A 309 7.51 10.87 -1.74
CA HIS A 309 8.19 12.01 -1.11
C HIS A 309 7.26 13.21 -1.03
N THR A 310 6.73 13.48 0.14
CA THR A 310 6.07 14.74 0.45
C THR A 310 7.02 15.57 1.33
N PRO A 311 7.40 16.79 0.90
CA PRO A 311 8.36 17.62 1.64
C PRO A 311 7.87 17.92 3.05
N ASP A 312 8.75 17.84 4.04
CA ASP A 312 8.42 18.12 5.44
C ASP A 312 7.89 19.56 5.65
N SER A 313 8.23 20.49 4.74
CA SER A 313 7.71 21.85 4.73
C SER A 313 6.26 21.99 4.26
N ASN A 314 5.61 20.90 3.84
CA ASN A 314 4.18 20.92 3.50
C ASN A 314 3.36 21.39 4.71
N GLU A 315 2.41 22.31 4.49
CA GLU A 315 1.64 22.93 5.57
C GLU A 315 0.84 21.92 6.41
N TYR A 316 0.31 20.86 5.81
CA TYR A 316 -0.45 19.83 6.52
C TYR A 316 0.46 18.89 7.31
N ILE A 317 1.68 18.61 6.82
CA ILE A 317 2.70 17.91 7.62
C ILE A 317 3.07 18.79 8.83
N GLN A 318 3.24 20.10 8.65
CA GLN A 318 3.52 21.01 9.76
C GLN A 318 2.38 21.05 10.77
N LYS A 319 1.13 20.94 10.34
CA LYS A 319 -0.03 20.81 11.24
C LYS A 319 -0.02 19.48 11.98
N LEU A 320 0.30 18.37 11.30
CA LEU A 320 0.41 17.04 11.91
C LEU A 320 1.47 16.97 13.01
N ILE A 321 2.70 17.42 12.77
CA ILE A 321 3.79 17.35 13.77
C ILE A 321 3.54 18.25 15.00
N ASN A 322 2.66 19.24 14.88
CA ASN A 322 2.28 20.13 15.97
C ASN A 322 1.05 19.67 16.77
N LEU A 323 0.50 18.49 16.48
CA LEU A 323 -0.55 17.90 17.30
C LEU A 323 -0.04 17.58 18.71
N ASP A 324 -0.93 17.55 19.70
CA ASP A 324 -0.58 17.25 21.09
C ASP A 324 0.07 15.86 21.24
N SER A 325 -0.30 14.90 20.38
CA SER A 325 0.31 13.57 20.29
C SER A 325 1.76 13.58 19.80
N ARG A 326 2.24 14.68 19.19
CA ARG A 326 3.59 14.89 18.67
C ARG A 326 4.10 13.73 17.81
N PRO A 327 3.42 13.38 16.71
CA PRO A 327 3.89 12.33 15.83
C PRO A 327 5.23 12.69 15.19
N GLU A 328 6.08 11.68 14.99
CA GLU A 328 7.38 11.85 14.36
C GLU A 328 7.27 11.65 12.84
N ILE A 329 8.12 12.35 12.07
CA ILE A 329 8.30 12.05 10.65
C ILE A 329 9.23 10.86 10.53
N VAL A 330 8.76 9.82 9.82
CA VAL A 330 9.49 8.57 9.61
C VAL A 330 9.52 8.17 8.15
N GLY A 331 10.46 7.29 7.79
CA GLY A 331 10.51 6.63 6.49
C GLY A 331 10.01 5.19 6.58
N ALA A 332 9.37 4.68 5.52
CA ALA A 332 8.92 3.30 5.46
C ALA A 332 9.59 2.50 4.33
N PRO A 333 10.06 1.26 4.60
CA PRO A 333 10.66 0.41 3.58
C PRO A 333 9.63 -0.26 2.64
N TRP A 334 8.35 -0.22 2.99
CA TRP A 334 7.20 -0.66 2.22
C TRP A 334 6.61 0.49 1.38
N PHE A 335 5.59 0.22 0.56
CA PHE A 335 4.88 1.20 -0.26
C PHE A 335 3.37 1.09 -0.02
N CYS A 336 2.63 2.16 -0.31
CA CYS A 336 1.18 2.22 -0.16
C CYS A 336 0.55 3.20 -1.17
N ASP A 337 -0.76 3.34 -1.13
CA ASP A 337 -1.55 4.23 -1.99
C ASP A 337 -1.12 5.70 -1.97
N ALA A 338 -0.42 6.16 -0.93
CA ALA A 338 0.08 7.52 -0.83
C ALA A 338 1.00 7.92 -2.00
N ALA A 339 1.83 6.98 -2.48
CA ALA A 339 2.69 7.25 -3.62
C ALA A 339 1.91 7.41 -4.94
N VAL A 340 0.85 6.63 -5.12
CA VAL A 340 -0.03 6.74 -6.29
C VAL A 340 -0.75 8.07 -6.30
N LEU A 341 -1.35 8.46 -5.17
CA LEU A 341 -2.01 9.76 -5.02
C LEU A 341 -1.04 10.92 -5.26
N SER A 342 0.20 10.82 -4.75
CA SER A 342 1.21 11.85 -4.91
C SER A 342 1.75 11.91 -6.34
N SER A 343 2.26 10.81 -6.89
CA SER A 343 2.97 10.78 -8.18
C SER A 343 2.03 10.90 -9.37
N MET A 344 0.90 10.20 -9.37
CA MET A 344 -0.07 10.18 -10.46
C MET A 344 -1.20 11.20 -10.24
N GLY A 345 -1.70 11.33 -9.01
CA GLY A 345 -2.79 12.23 -8.66
C GLY A 345 -2.36 13.69 -8.51
N GLY A 346 -1.06 13.95 -8.29
CA GLY A 346 -0.56 15.28 -7.96
C GLY A 346 -1.10 15.81 -6.63
N ILE A 347 -1.47 14.90 -5.72
CA ILE A 347 -2.05 15.17 -4.40
C ILE A 347 -0.97 14.92 -3.36
N PRO A 348 -0.43 15.95 -2.68
CA PRO A 348 0.53 15.74 -1.59
C PRO A 348 -0.04 14.77 -0.55
N SER A 349 0.67 13.68 -0.27
CA SER A 349 0.15 12.57 0.54
C SER A 349 1.16 12.11 1.58
N VAL A 350 0.67 11.63 2.70
CA VAL A 350 1.45 10.90 3.71
C VAL A 350 0.65 9.69 4.17
N ALA A 351 1.35 8.67 4.70
CA ALA A 351 0.67 7.58 5.39
C ALA A 351 0.80 7.76 6.90
N ALA A 352 -0.31 7.60 7.64
CA ALA A 352 -0.32 7.61 9.09
C ALA A 352 -1.58 6.95 9.64
N GLY A 353 -1.47 6.33 10.80
CA GLY A 353 -2.61 5.75 11.52
C GLY A 353 -2.20 4.85 12.68
N PRO A 354 -3.19 4.38 13.44
CA PRO A 354 -2.99 3.52 14.60
C PRO A 354 -2.54 2.11 14.20
N GLY A 355 -1.97 1.39 15.16
CA GLY A 355 -1.45 0.04 14.97
C GLY A 355 -0.03 0.04 14.44
N SER A 356 0.56 -1.13 14.35
CA SER A 356 1.95 -1.34 13.94
C SER A 356 2.02 -2.20 12.69
N ILE A 357 2.91 -1.83 11.77
CA ILE A 357 3.24 -2.64 10.60
C ILE A 357 3.78 -4.03 10.99
N ASP A 358 4.32 -4.19 12.20
CA ASP A 358 4.77 -5.48 12.71
C ASP A 358 3.61 -6.48 12.91
N GLN A 359 2.37 -6.00 12.92
CA GLN A 359 1.16 -6.83 13.01
C GLN A 359 0.56 -7.11 11.62
N ALA A 360 0.91 -6.31 10.61
CA ALA A 360 0.44 -6.53 9.25
C ALA A 360 0.87 -7.92 8.73
N HIS A 361 -0.03 -8.60 8.03
CA HIS A 361 0.21 -9.90 7.40
C HIS A 361 0.61 -11.05 8.34
N THR A 362 0.47 -10.87 9.69
CA THR A 362 0.82 -11.90 10.68
C THR A 362 -0.28 -12.95 10.83
N HIS A 363 0.07 -14.07 11.47
CA HIS A 363 -0.85 -15.20 11.70
C HIS A 363 -1.85 -14.95 12.82
N ASP A 364 -1.63 -13.94 13.64
CA ASP A 364 -2.43 -13.57 14.81
C ASP A 364 -2.63 -12.05 14.91
N GLU A 365 -2.87 -11.41 13.78
CA GLU A 365 -3.01 -9.96 13.66
C GLU A 365 -3.98 -9.36 14.67
N TRP A 366 -3.58 -8.25 15.29
CA TRP A 366 -4.34 -7.52 16.29
C TRP A 366 -3.97 -6.04 16.34
N ILE A 367 -4.87 -5.25 16.94
CA ILE A 367 -4.60 -3.89 17.40
C ILE A 367 -5.01 -3.73 18.85
N SER A 368 -4.31 -2.89 19.64
CA SER A 368 -4.78 -2.59 21.00
C SER A 368 -5.95 -1.60 21.00
N GLU A 369 -6.86 -1.73 21.97
CA GLU A 369 -7.95 -0.75 22.15
C GLU A 369 -7.37 0.66 22.37
N LYS A 370 -6.23 0.77 23.06
CA LYS A 370 -5.55 2.04 23.31
C LYS A 370 -5.02 2.67 22.02
N ASP A 371 -4.37 1.87 21.14
CA ASP A 371 -3.83 2.40 19.88
C ASP A 371 -4.97 2.82 18.95
N LEU A 372 -6.06 2.04 18.92
CA LEU A 372 -7.23 2.34 18.12
C LEU A 372 -7.89 3.67 18.55
N GLU A 373 -8.08 3.90 19.87
CA GLU A 373 -8.61 5.16 20.39
C GLU A 373 -7.66 6.32 20.12
N SER A 374 -6.35 6.13 20.32
CA SER A 374 -5.33 7.13 19.99
C SER A 374 -5.34 7.50 18.51
N GLY A 375 -5.65 6.55 17.61
CA GLY A 375 -5.82 6.81 16.19
C GLY A 375 -7.03 7.68 15.88
N ALA A 376 -8.15 7.44 16.56
CA ALA A 376 -9.33 8.28 16.40
C ALA A 376 -9.07 9.72 16.88
N ASP A 377 -8.40 9.87 18.02
CA ASP A 377 -7.99 11.18 18.53
C ASP A 377 -7.03 11.89 17.54
N PHE A 378 -6.04 11.17 16.99
CA PHE A 378 -5.10 11.69 16.01
C PHE A 378 -5.79 12.25 14.75
N TYR A 379 -6.76 11.51 14.18
CA TYR A 379 -7.48 11.98 12.99
C TYR A 379 -8.42 13.12 13.30
N GLU A 380 -9.09 13.12 14.47
CA GLU A 380 -9.95 14.23 14.91
C GLU A 380 -9.13 15.51 15.08
N ASP A 381 -8.01 15.44 15.82
CA ASP A 381 -7.13 16.58 16.09
C ASP A 381 -6.53 17.14 14.79
N PHE A 382 -6.12 16.26 13.87
CA PHE A 382 -5.63 16.68 12.56
C PHE A 382 -6.69 17.46 11.78
N LEU A 383 -7.91 16.95 11.65
CA LEU A 383 -8.98 17.64 10.91
C LEU A 383 -9.34 18.99 11.52
N LEU A 384 -9.35 19.07 12.85
CA LEU A 384 -9.58 20.35 13.56
C LEU A 384 -8.42 21.35 13.35
N SER A 385 -7.18 20.88 13.41
CA SER A 385 -5.98 21.68 13.13
C SER A 385 -5.89 22.10 11.66
N ALA A 386 -6.24 21.23 10.72
CA ALA A 386 -6.23 21.54 9.29
C ALA A 386 -7.25 22.63 8.91
N SER A 387 -8.30 22.79 9.72
CA SER A 387 -9.35 23.79 9.55
C SER A 387 -8.94 25.21 9.95
N SER A 388 -7.89 25.37 10.72
CA SER A 388 -7.35 26.67 11.19
C SER A 388 -6.21 27.13 10.26
#